data_b78c752e4c994ac04bf790ced12f2320
#
_entry.id   b78c752e4c994ac04bf790ced12f2320
#
_cell.length_a   1.000
_cell.length_b   1.000
_cell.length_c   1.000
_cell.angle_alpha   90.00
_cell.angle_beta   90.00
_cell.angle_gamma   90.00
#
_symmetry.space_group_name_H-M   'P 1'
#
loop_
_entity.id
_entity.type
_entity.pdbx_description
1 polymer ?
#
loop_
_entity_poly.entity_id
_entity_poly.type
_entity_poly.pdbx_seq_one_letter_code
_entity_poly.pdbx_strand_id
1 'polypeptide(L)'
;MTDGVPEPPALLIDFGGVLTESVLGAFERACRAHGVDPGGFVGEVFSPDHAHDSPFALIELGQISIAEFIDRVTPVLSRHAANKVDGTAWFREVQQTTQRIDVQMVQAVQALTDRGVQTALVSNSWGPRETYPWDRMPAFSAVLVSAEVGIRKPDSGIYVLAAEKLGRAPTECVFVDDVEINLVPARNLSMGAILHERRDDTLEKLRQIYG
;
A
#
# COMPACT_ATOMS: atom_id res chain seq x y z
N MET A 1 7.52 38.70 16.22
CA MET A 1 7.99 37.62 15.38
C MET A 1 8.00 36.41 16.29
N THR A 2 7.01 35.56 16.15
CA THR A 2 7.00 34.27 16.86
C THR A 2 8.00 33.38 16.13
N ASP A 3 9.12 33.06 16.76
CA ASP A 3 10.05 32.02 16.33
C ASP A 3 9.23 30.73 16.32
N GLY A 4 8.60 30.43 15.15
CA GLY A 4 7.79 29.23 14.98
C GLY A 4 8.73 28.05 15.05
N VAL A 5 8.49 27.14 15.98
CA VAL A 5 9.04 25.79 15.92
C VAL A 5 8.67 25.25 14.53
N PRO A 6 9.64 24.77 13.72
CA PRO A 6 9.32 24.24 12.40
C PRO A 6 8.27 23.16 12.54
N GLU A 7 7.23 23.23 11.73
CA GLU A 7 6.20 22.20 11.73
C GLU A 7 6.82 20.85 11.39
N PRO A 8 6.42 19.78 12.07
CA PRO A 8 6.93 18.45 11.74
C PRO A 8 6.55 18.09 10.30
N PRO A 9 7.35 17.24 9.62
CA PRO A 9 7.02 16.79 8.28
C PRO A 9 5.66 16.08 8.27
N ALA A 10 4.94 16.17 7.16
CA ALA A 10 3.73 15.39 6.96
C ALA A 10 4.07 13.91 6.74
N LEU A 11 3.24 13.00 7.25
CA LEU A 11 3.42 11.56 7.10
C LEU A 11 2.54 11.02 5.98
N LEU A 12 3.15 10.51 4.93
CA LEU A 12 2.50 9.68 3.92
C LEU A 12 2.76 8.20 4.28
N ILE A 13 1.76 7.35 4.24
CA ILE A 13 1.91 5.96 4.66
C ILE A 13 1.12 5.02 3.76
N ASP A 14 1.72 3.88 3.43
CA ASP A 14 1.02 2.81 2.73
C ASP A 14 0.03 2.06 3.65
N PHE A 15 -0.88 1.34 3.03
CA PHE A 15 -1.85 0.48 3.71
C PHE A 15 -1.32 -0.96 3.84
N GLY A 16 -1.16 -1.63 2.69
CA GLY A 16 -0.84 -3.05 2.62
C GLY A 16 0.60 -3.34 3.03
N GLY A 17 0.81 -4.19 4.04
CA GLY A 17 2.15 -4.51 4.51
C GLY A 17 2.75 -3.51 5.50
N VAL A 18 2.11 -2.34 5.70
CA VAL A 18 2.53 -1.33 6.70
C VAL A 18 1.49 -1.19 7.82
N LEU A 19 0.23 -0.93 7.47
CA LEU A 19 -0.88 -0.86 8.43
C LEU A 19 -1.64 -2.19 8.55
N THR A 20 -1.30 -3.15 7.68
CA THR A 20 -1.82 -4.52 7.68
C THR A 20 -0.69 -5.53 7.60
N GLU A 21 -1.04 -6.83 7.66
CA GLU A 21 -0.09 -7.90 7.31
C GLU A 21 0.41 -7.74 5.86
N SER A 22 1.62 -8.28 5.60
CA SER A 22 2.26 -8.24 4.29
C SER A 22 1.37 -8.81 3.18
N VAL A 23 1.18 -8.03 2.14
CA VAL A 23 0.44 -8.42 0.94
C VAL A 23 1.11 -9.57 0.21
N LEU A 24 2.45 -9.53 0.08
CA LEU A 24 3.21 -10.64 -0.52
C LEU A 24 3.05 -11.92 0.29
N GLY A 25 3.11 -11.83 1.62
CA GLY A 25 2.83 -12.97 2.50
C GLY A 25 1.40 -13.51 2.36
N ALA A 26 0.42 -12.62 2.08
CA ALA A 26 -0.95 -13.04 1.79
C ALA A 26 -1.04 -13.84 0.49
N PHE A 27 -0.38 -13.39 -0.57
CA PHE A 27 -0.29 -14.13 -1.83
C PHE A 27 0.33 -15.50 -1.65
N GLU A 28 1.47 -15.56 -0.97
CA GLU A 28 2.13 -16.84 -0.74
C GLU A 28 1.24 -17.83 0.02
N ARG A 29 0.54 -17.37 1.06
CA ARG A 29 -0.37 -18.22 1.84
C ARG A 29 -1.55 -18.70 0.98
N ALA A 30 -2.21 -17.78 0.27
CA ALA A 30 -3.33 -18.11 -0.60
C ALA A 30 -2.90 -19.07 -1.73
N CYS A 31 -1.74 -18.86 -2.34
CA CYS A 31 -1.21 -19.78 -3.35
C CYS A 31 -1.01 -21.18 -2.77
N ARG A 32 -0.34 -21.30 -1.61
CA ARG A 32 -0.13 -22.62 -0.96
C ARG A 32 -1.44 -23.31 -0.60
N ALA A 33 -2.42 -22.55 -0.07
CA ALA A 33 -3.73 -23.11 0.28
C ALA A 33 -4.52 -23.65 -0.92
N HIS A 34 -4.30 -23.08 -2.10
CA HIS A 34 -4.96 -23.48 -3.34
C HIS A 34 -4.07 -24.34 -4.25
N GLY A 35 -2.94 -24.85 -3.76
CA GLY A 35 -2.05 -25.75 -4.52
C GLY A 35 -1.32 -25.06 -5.68
N VAL A 36 -1.13 -23.74 -5.59
CA VAL A 36 -0.38 -22.92 -6.56
C VAL A 36 1.07 -22.77 -6.08
N ASP A 37 2.05 -22.87 -6.97
CA ASP A 37 3.44 -22.51 -6.66
C ASP A 37 3.56 -21.01 -6.48
N PRO A 38 3.87 -20.51 -5.25
CA PRO A 38 3.95 -19.07 -5.02
C PRO A 38 5.05 -18.39 -5.80
N GLY A 39 6.22 -19.05 -5.92
CA GLY A 39 7.39 -18.47 -6.59
C GLY A 39 7.15 -18.26 -8.07
N GLY A 40 6.60 -19.26 -8.75
CA GLY A 40 6.24 -19.17 -10.16
C GLY A 40 5.18 -18.12 -10.42
N PHE A 41 4.11 -18.11 -9.61
CA PHE A 41 3.02 -17.13 -9.74
C PHE A 41 3.52 -15.68 -9.52
N VAL A 42 4.22 -15.42 -8.41
CA VAL A 42 4.74 -14.09 -8.08
C VAL A 42 5.75 -13.62 -9.12
N GLY A 43 6.64 -14.52 -9.57
CA GLY A 43 7.63 -14.21 -10.60
C GLY A 43 7.01 -13.84 -11.94
N GLU A 44 5.90 -14.46 -12.33
CA GLU A 44 5.18 -14.12 -13.56
C GLU A 44 4.43 -12.79 -13.43
N VAL A 45 3.69 -12.62 -12.34
CA VAL A 45 2.78 -11.48 -12.14
C VAL A 45 3.52 -10.16 -11.95
N PHE A 46 4.65 -10.20 -11.25
CA PHE A 46 5.47 -9.00 -10.98
C PHE A 46 6.70 -8.91 -11.88
N SER A 47 6.72 -9.67 -12.99
CA SER A 47 7.75 -9.53 -14.01
C SER A 47 7.73 -8.11 -14.61
N PRO A 48 8.90 -7.50 -14.86
CA PRO A 48 8.98 -6.20 -15.54
C PRO A 48 8.25 -6.16 -16.89
N ASP A 49 8.20 -7.30 -17.61
CA ASP A 49 7.55 -7.42 -18.91
C ASP A 49 6.01 -7.24 -18.83
N HIS A 50 5.43 -7.39 -17.65
CA HIS A 50 3.98 -7.27 -17.39
C HIS A 50 3.60 -6.08 -16.51
N ALA A 51 4.54 -5.18 -16.21
CA ALA A 51 4.37 -4.12 -15.21
C ALA A 51 3.18 -3.18 -15.48
N HIS A 52 2.83 -2.93 -16.74
CA HIS A 52 1.79 -1.96 -17.11
C HIS A 52 0.43 -2.60 -17.43
N ASP A 53 0.42 -3.80 -18.00
CA ASP A 53 -0.80 -4.47 -18.50
C ASP A 53 -1.19 -5.69 -17.65
N SER A 54 -0.52 -5.91 -16.53
CA SER A 54 -0.88 -7.01 -15.63
C SER A 54 -2.27 -6.80 -15.04
N PRO A 55 -3.02 -7.87 -14.74
CA PRO A 55 -4.30 -7.74 -14.03
C PRO A 55 -4.20 -6.90 -12.76
N PHE A 56 -3.04 -6.96 -12.07
CA PHE A 56 -2.76 -6.17 -10.87
C PHE A 56 -2.63 -4.68 -11.18
N ALA A 57 -1.89 -4.30 -12.23
CA ALA A 57 -1.79 -2.90 -12.64
C ALA A 57 -3.15 -2.32 -13.00
N LEU A 58 -3.96 -3.08 -13.74
CA LEU A 58 -5.27 -2.65 -14.20
C LEU A 58 -6.28 -2.47 -13.04
N ILE A 59 -6.30 -3.40 -12.06
CA ILE A 59 -7.20 -3.27 -10.91
C ILE A 59 -6.73 -2.13 -9.97
N GLU A 60 -5.42 -1.96 -9.78
CA GLU A 60 -4.88 -0.87 -8.98
C GLU A 60 -5.15 0.52 -9.60
N LEU A 61 -5.30 0.59 -10.92
CA LEU A 61 -5.70 1.81 -11.63
C LEU A 61 -7.23 1.98 -11.74
N GLY A 62 -8.02 1.04 -11.20
CA GLY A 62 -9.48 1.05 -11.32
C GLY A 62 -9.99 0.83 -12.76
N GLN A 63 -9.16 0.29 -13.65
CA GLN A 63 -9.48 0.07 -15.05
C GLN A 63 -10.27 -1.23 -15.29
N ILE A 64 -10.27 -2.13 -14.32
CA ILE A 64 -11.06 -3.37 -14.35
C ILE A 64 -11.76 -3.58 -13.01
N SER A 65 -12.89 -4.26 -13.04
CA SER A 65 -13.61 -4.70 -11.86
C SER A 65 -12.92 -5.87 -11.14
N ILE A 66 -13.31 -6.12 -9.88
CA ILE A 66 -12.85 -7.31 -9.13
C ILE A 66 -13.19 -8.60 -9.90
N ALA A 67 -14.37 -8.68 -10.50
CA ALA A 67 -14.79 -9.85 -11.30
C ALA A 67 -13.86 -10.08 -12.49
N GLU A 68 -13.58 -9.02 -13.26
CA GLU A 68 -12.65 -9.09 -14.39
C GLU A 68 -11.21 -9.40 -13.95
N PHE A 69 -10.79 -8.88 -12.79
CA PHE A 69 -9.50 -9.24 -12.20
C PHE A 69 -9.42 -10.74 -11.92
N ILE A 70 -10.43 -11.30 -11.25
CA ILE A 70 -10.50 -12.74 -10.95
C ILE A 70 -10.49 -13.58 -12.23
N ASP A 71 -11.25 -13.17 -13.25
CA ASP A 71 -11.29 -13.86 -14.55
C ASP A 71 -9.90 -13.87 -15.24
N ARG A 72 -9.14 -12.78 -15.13
CA ARG A 72 -7.81 -12.65 -15.72
C ARG A 72 -6.70 -13.33 -14.91
N VAL A 73 -6.78 -13.32 -13.58
CA VAL A 73 -5.76 -13.92 -12.72
C VAL A 73 -5.90 -15.44 -12.59
N THR A 74 -7.13 -15.99 -12.72
CA THR A 74 -7.38 -17.42 -12.58
C THR A 74 -6.60 -18.29 -13.57
N PRO A 75 -6.49 -17.94 -14.88
CA PRO A 75 -5.61 -18.66 -15.81
C PRO A 75 -4.12 -18.59 -15.41
N VAL A 76 -3.67 -17.45 -14.84
CA VAL A 76 -2.29 -17.31 -14.36
C VAL A 76 -2.04 -18.27 -13.19
N LEU A 77 -2.91 -18.26 -12.18
CA LEU A 77 -2.84 -19.18 -11.04
C LEU A 77 -2.81 -20.64 -11.51
N SER A 78 -3.65 -20.98 -12.50
CA SER A 78 -3.77 -22.35 -13.00
C SER A 78 -2.53 -22.83 -13.75
N ARG A 79 -1.71 -21.93 -14.32
CA ARG A 79 -0.41 -22.30 -14.93
C ARG A 79 0.60 -22.77 -13.90
N HIS A 80 0.47 -22.31 -12.65
CA HIS A 80 1.37 -22.62 -11.55
C HIS A 80 0.77 -23.64 -10.57
N ALA A 81 -0.30 -24.35 -10.96
CA ALA A 81 -0.97 -25.34 -10.14
C ALA A 81 -1.10 -26.67 -10.83
N ALA A 82 -1.09 -27.77 -10.08
CA ALA A 82 -1.34 -29.12 -10.61
C ALA A 82 -2.81 -29.38 -10.91
N ASN A 83 -3.72 -28.63 -10.31
CA ASN A 83 -5.18 -28.79 -10.44
C ASN A 83 -5.84 -27.46 -10.80
N LYS A 84 -7.10 -27.51 -11.22
CA LYS A 84 -7.91 -26.30 -11.46
C LYS A 84 -8.03 -25.48 -10.20
N VAL A 85 -7.75 -24.18 -10.29
CA VAL A 85 -7.83 -23.22 -9.18
C VAL A 85 -9.17 -22.48 -9.23
N ASP A 86 -9.80 -22.33 -8.06
CA ASP A 86 -10.90 -21.38 -7.87
C ASP A 86 -10.33 -20.00 -7.56
N GLY A 87 -10.25 -19.13 -8.56
CA GLY A 87 -9.72 -17.78 -8.43
C GLY A 87 -10.53 -16.90 -7.48
N THR A 88 -11.85 -17.15 -7.35
CA THR A 88 -12.70 -16.42 -6.40
C THR A 88 -12.36 -16.78 -4.95
N ALA A 89 -12.18 -18.06 -4.68
CA ALA A 89 -11.78 -18.53 -3.35
C ALA A 89 -10.37 -18.05 -2.99
N TRP A 90 -9.42 -18.10 -3.94
CA TRP A 90 -8.08 -17.57 -3.78
C TRP A 90 -8.10 -16.06 -3.46
N PHE A 91 -8.84 -15.26 -4.24
CA PHE A 91 -8.91 -13.81 -4.02
C PHE A 91 -9.54 -13.44 -2.68
N ARG A 92 -10.57 -14.19 -2.26
CA ARG A 92 -11.20 -14.00 -0.94
C ARG A 92 -10.20 -14.24 0.20
N GLU A 93 -9.32 -15.22 0.08
CA GLU A 93 -8.30 -15.49 1.09
C GLU A 93 -7.24 -14.37 1.15
N VAL A 94 -6.82 -13.85 -0.01
CA VAL A 94 -5.96 -12.66 -0.08
C VAL A 94 -6.61 -11.48 0.60
N GLN A 95 -7.88 -11.17 0.28
CA GLN A 95 -8.61 -10.06 0.90
C GLN A 95 -8.73 -10.19 2.43
N GLN A 96 -8.99 -11.39 2.95
CA GLN A 96 -9.08 -11.61 4.40
C GLN A 96 -7.79 -11.24 5.12
N THR A 97 -6.65 -11.44 4.48
CA THR A 97 -5.34 -11.08 5.05
C THR A 97 -5.16 -9.57 5.10
N THR A 98 -5.56 -8.85 4.07
CA THR A 98 -5.47 -7.38 4.04
C THR A 98 -6.41 -6.69 5.04
N GLN A 99 -7.35 -7.43 5.64
CA GLN A 99 -8.19 -6.96 6.74
C GLN A 99 -7.51 -7.12 8.13
N ARG A 100 -6.34 -7.77 8.20
CA ARG A 100 -5.61 -7.96 9.45
C ARG A 100 -4.72 -6.75 9.73
N ILE A 101 -5.27 -5.85 10.53
CA ILE A 101 -4.63 -4.58 10.90
C ILE A 101 -3.46 -4.81 11.85
N ASP A 102 -2.33 -4.13 11.60
CA ASP A 102 -1.28 -3.94 12.61
C ASP A 102 -1.71 -2.85 13.60
N VAL A 103 -2.25 -3.28 14.72
CA VAL A 103 -2.83 -2.38 15.73
C VAL A 103 -1.82 -1.38 16.25
N GLN A 104 -0.53 -1.75 16.39
CA GLN A 104 0.49 -0.87 16.92
C GLN A 104 0.88 0.22 15.92
N MET A 105 0.97 -0.14 14.62
CA MET A 105 1.20 0.87 13.57
C MET A 105 0.03 1.85 13.46
N VAL A 106 -1.20 1.33 13.46
CA VAL A 106 -2.41 2.18 13.43
C VAL A 106 -2.45 3.12 14.63
N GLN A 107 -2.18 2.61 15.84
CA GLN A 107 -2.13 3.43 17.05
C GLN A 107 -1.04 4.51 17.00
N ALA A 108 0.13 4.18 16.46
CA ALA A 108 1.21 5.16 16.31
C ALA A 108 0.83 6.27 15.34
N VAL A 109 0.24 5.95 14.20
CA VAL A 109 -0.24 6.95 13.23
C VAL A 109 -1.38 7.79 13.81
N GLN A 110 -2.33 7.16 14.52
CA GLN A 110 -3.40 7.89 15.21
C GLN A 110 -2.84 8.88 16.23
N ALA A 111 -1.85 8.47 17.04
CA ALA A 111 -1.20 9.35 18.02
C ALA A 111 -0.50 10.54 17.36
N LEU A 112 0.08 10.37 16.16
CA LEU A 112 0.64 11.49 15.39
C LEU A 112 -0.46 12.43 14.91
N THR A 113 -1.56 11.88 14.37
CA THR A 113 -2.72 12.67 13.95
C THR A 113 -3.32 13.47 15.09
N ASP A 114 -3.49 12.87 16.28
CA ASP A 114 -4.01 13.53 17.48
C ASP A 114 -3.11 14.67 17.97
N ARG A 115 -1.81 14.60 17.68
CA ARG A 115 -0.83 15.66 17.94
C ARG A 115 -0.78 16.74 16.84
N GLY A 116 -1.63 16.65 15.83
CA GLY A 116 -1.73 17.62 14.74
C GLY A 116 -0.76 17.38 13.57
N VAL A 117 -0.06 16.24 13.53
CA VAL A 117 0.72 15.87 12.33
C VAL A 117 -0.25 15.57 11.19
N GLN A 118 -0.04 16.21 10.04
CA GLN A 118 -0.81 15.92 8.85
C GLN A 118 -0.42 14.53 8.31
N THR A 119 -1.41 13.66 8.13
CA THR A 119 -1.19 12.28 7.69
C THR A 119 -1.98 11.98 6.43
N ALA A 120 -1.39 11.24 5.49
CA ALA A 120 -2.06 10.78 4.28
C ALA A 120 -1.88 9.28 4.08
N LEU A 121 -2.97 8.58 3.79
CA LEU A 121 -2.93 7.23 3.26
C LEU A 121 -2.64 7.28 1.75
N VAL A 122 -1.67 6.50 1.26
CA VAL A 122 -1.31 6.38 -0.16
C VAL A 122 -1.26 4.91 -0.53
N SER A 123 -2.35 4.38 -1.07
CA SER A 123 -2.52 2.94 -1.26
C SER A 123 -2.75 2.55 -2.71
N ASN A 124 -2.00 1.54 -3.19
CA ASN A 124 -2.35 0.80 -4.39
C ASN A 124 -3.50 -0.17 -4.05
N SER A 125 -4.66 0.08 -4.63
CA SER A 125 -5.92 -0.56 -4.22
C SER A 125 -6.31 -1.72 -5.12
N TRP A 126 -6.93 -2.75 -4.53
CA TRP A 126 -7.56 -3.86 -5.26
C TRP A 126 -9.06 -3.88 -5.07
N GLY A 127 -9.65 -2.74 -5.17
CA GLY A 127 -11.07 -2.54 -5.02
C GLY A 127 -11.42 -1.12 -4.61
N PRO A 128 -12.71 -0.83 -4.50
CA PRO A 128 -13.16 0.49 -4.13
C PRO A 128 -12.85 0.82 -2.66
N ARG A 129 -12.87 2.10 -2.32
CA ARG A 129 -12.60 2.65 -0.98
C ARG A 129 -13.38 1.95 0.12
N GLU A 130 -14.59 1.49 -0.15
CA GLU A 130 -15.48 0.83 0.81
C GLU A 130 -14.94 -0.51 1.32
N THR A 131 -13.96 -1.08 0.64
CA THR A 131 -13.32 -2.34 1.07
C THR A 131 -12.31 -2.16 2.21
N TYR A 132 -11.92 -0.93 2.52
CA TYR A 132 -10.99 -0.64 3.62
C TYR A 132 -11.72 -0.63 4.98
N PRO A 133 -11.08 -1.08 6.06
CA PRO A 133 -11.67 -1.13 7.41
C PRO A 133 -11.60 0.24 8.11
N TRP A 134 -12.31 1.25 7.58
CA TRP A 134 -12.23 2.64 8.04
C TRP A 134 -12.54 2.84 9.52
N ASP A 135 -13.40 2.00 10.08
CA ASP A 135 -13.76 1.99 11.51
C ASP A 135 -12.57 1.66 12.43
N ARG A 136 -11.48 1.13 11.87
CA ARG A 136 -10.26 0.76 12.60
C ARG A 136 -9.02 1.50 12.14
N MET A 137 -9.16 2.46 11.23
CA MET A 137 -8.07 3.23 10.65
C MET A 137 -7.92 4.59 11.33
N PRO A 138 -6.72 5.21 11.28
CA PRO A 138 -6.53 6.59 11.73
C PRO A 138 -7.40 7.58 10.95
N ALA A 139 -7.71 8.72 11.57
CA ALA A 139 -8.40 9.82 10.90
C ALA A 139 -7.42 10.62 10.02
N PHE A 140 -7.09 10.09 8.85
CA PHE A 140 -6.17 10.72 7.92
C PHE A 140 -6.63 12.10 7.45
N SER A 141 -5.70 13.05 7.30
CA SER A 141 -5.93 14.36 6.68
C SER A 141 -6.23 14.26 5.19
N ALA A 142 -5.65 13.26 4.51
CA ALA A 142 -5.92 12.93 3.11
C ALA A 142 -5.88 11.41 2.89
N VAL A 143 -6.63 10.94 1.89
CA VAL A 143 -6.65 9.53 1.48
C VAL A 143 -6.53 9.47 -0.04
N LEU A 144 -5.53 8.77 -0.51
CA LEU A 144 -5.30 8.49 -1.93
C LEU A 144 -5.38 6.99 -2.17
N VAL A 145 -6.44 6.59 -2.83
CA VAL A 145 -6.66 5.22 -3.31
C VAL A 145 -6.39 5.23 -4.81
N SER A 146 -5.42 4.47 -5.27
CA SER A 146 -4.94 4.51 -6.67
C SER A 146 -6.05 4.30 -7.69
N ALA A 147 -7.00 3.41 -7.43
CA ALA A 147 -8.15 3.16 -8.29
C ALA A 147 -9.11 4.37 -8.42
N GLU A 148 -9.11 5.30 -7.45
CA GLU A 148 -9.94 6.52 -7.51
C GLU A 148 -9.24 7.65 -8.25
N VAL A 149 -7.90 7.75 -8.09
CA VAL A 149 -7.13 8.85 -8.68
C VAL A 149 -6.53 8.50 -10.05
N GLY A 150 -6.59 7.23 -10.45
CA GLY A 150 -6.05 6.74 -11.74
C GLY A 150 -4.53 6.77 -11.83
N ILE A 151 -3.83 6.91 -10.70
CA ILE A 151 -2.36 6.93 -10.59
C ILE A 151 -1.97 5.97 -9.48
N ARG A 152 -0.97 5.12 -9.71
CA ARG A 152 -0.50 4.12 -8.74
C ARG A 152 0.99 4.30 -8.43
N LYS A 153 1.44 3.87 -7.27
CA LYS A 153 2.87 3.70 -6.97
C LYS A 153 3.46 2.65 -7.94
N PRO A 154 4.67 2.85 -8.45
CA PRO A 154 5.65 3.90 -8.14
C PRO A 154 5.60 5.14 -9.06
N ASP A 155 4.47 5.50 -9.68
CA ASP A 155 4.38 6.76 -10.42
C ASP A 155 4.54 7.96 -9.48
N SER A 156 5.45 8.89 -9.82
CA SER A 156 5.74 10.07 -9.01
C SER A 156 4.53 10.98 -8.77
N GLY A 157 3.56 10.95 -9.67
CA GLY A 157 2.34 11.76 -9.60
C GLY A 157 1.51 11.51 -8.35
N ILE A 158 1.46 10.26 -7.83
CA ILE A 158 0.66 9.98 -6.63
C ILE A 158 1.25 10.59 -5.36
N TYR A 159 2.59 10.67 -5.27
CA TYR A 159 3.28 11.29 -4.13
C TYR A 159 3.13 12.81 -4.14
N VAL A 160 3.28 13.43 -5.33
CA VAL A 160 3.04 14.87 -5.52
C VAL A 160 1.61 15.21 -5.15
N LEU A 161 0.63 14.46 -5.67
CA LEU A 161 -0.79 14.66 -5.36
C LEU A 161 -1.08 14.50 -3.85
N ALA A 162 -0.40 13.57 -3.17
CA ALA A 162 -0.55 13.38 -1.73
C ALA A 162 -0.03 14.60 -0.94
N ALA A 163 1.16 15.10 -1.29
CA ALA A 163 1.73 16.30 -0.69
C ALA A 163 0.84 17.54 -0.94
N GLU A 164 0.36 17.73 -2.17
CA GLU A 164 -0.55 18.82 -2.54
C GLU A 164 -1.85 18.80 -1.73
N LYS A 165 -2.46 17.61 -1.52
CA LYS A 165 -3.67 17.47 -0.70
C LYS A 165 -3.44 17.84 0.77
N LEU A 166 -2.23 17.74 1.26
CA LEU A 166 -1.83 18.19 2.59
C LEU A 166 -1.38 19.66 2.62
N GLY A 167 -1.29 20.34 1.46
CA GLY A 167 -0.75 21.69 1.35
C GLY A 167 0.75 21.77 1.67
N ARG A 168 1.50 20.70 1.39
CA ARG A 168 2.93 20.55 1.67
C ARG A 168 3.75 20.42 0.39
N ALA A 169 4.99 20.88 0.42
CA ALA A 169 5.97 20.49 -0.59
C ALA A 169 6.44 19.04 -0.34
N PRO A 170 6.81 18.29 -1.38
CA PRO A 170 7.36 16.93 -1.21
C PRO A 170 8.51 16.85 -0.20
N THR A 171 9.40 17.85 -0.17
CA THR A 171 10.52 17.96 0.76
C THR A 171 10.12 18.07 2.23
N GLU A 172 8.86 18.38 2.52
CA GLU A 172 8.28 18.49 3.85
C GLU A 172 7.49 17.23 4.25
N CYS A 173 7.65 16.14 3.49
CA CYS A 173 6.94 14.89 3.69
C CYS A 173 7.90 13.73 3.98
N VAL A 174 7.41 12.75 4.74
CA VAL A 174 8.04 11.44 4.93
C VAL A 174 7.08 10.38 4.41
N PHE A 175 7.57 9.45 3.59
CA PHE A 175 6.78 8.34 3.09
C PHE A 175 7.26 7.00 3.69
N VAL A 176 6.31 6.17 4.14
CA VAL A 176 6.54 4.82 4.69
C VAL A 176 5.87 3.80 3.80
N ASP A 177 6.64 2.80 3.33
CA ASP A 177 6.14 1.73 2.45
C ASP A 177 6.99 0.46 2.68
N ASP A 178 6.43 -0.74 2.51
CA ASP A 178 7.13 -2.01 2.66
C ASP A 178 7.82 -2.48 1.37
N VAL A 179 7.57 -1.78 0.24
CA VAL A 179 8.11 -2.13 -1.08
C VAL A 179 9.14 -1.10 -1.53
N GLU A 180 10.40 -1.50 -1.61
CA GLU A 180 11.53 -0.60 -1.92
C GLU A 180 11.33 0.20 -3.23
N ILE A 181 10.77 -0.41 -4.28
CA ILE A 181 10.54 0.30 -5.55
C ILE A 181 9.59 1.49 -5.41
N ASN A 182 8.67 1.46 -4.44
CA ASN A 182 7.77 2.57 -4.14
C ASN A 182 8.47 3.74 -3.45
N LEU A 183 9.60 3.50 -2.78
CA LEU A 183 10.39 4.54 -2.10
C LEU A 183 11.31 5.31 -3.05
N VAL A 184 11.62 4.74 -4.22
CA VAL A 184 12.51 5.39 -5.20
C VAL A 184 11.95 6.74 -5.66
N PRO A 185 10.68 6.86 -6.11
CA PRO A 185 10.14 8.16 -6.51
C PRO A 185 10.06 9.16 -5.34
N ALA A 186 9.75 8.70 -4.12
CA ALA A 186 9.72 9.56 -2.95
C ALA A 186 11.10 10.18 -2.69
N ARG A 187 12.19 9.39 -2.75
CA ARG A 187 13.57 9.89 -2.62
C ARG A 187 13.94 10.86 -3.76
N ASN A 188 13.52 10.57 -5.00
CA ASN A 188 13.75 11.46 -6.15
C ASN A 188 13.05 12.82 -5.99
N LEU A 189 11.93 12.84 -5.27
CA LEU A 189 11.22 14.07 -4.89
C LEU A 189 11.78 14.72 -3.61
N SER A 190 12.89 14.19 -3.08
CA SER A 190 13.52 14.64 -1.83
C SER A 190 12.60 14.52 -0.61
N MET A 191 11.64 13.61 -0.63
CA MET A 191 10.89 13.19 0.56
C MET A 191 11.79 12.37 1.48
N GLY A 192 11.56 12.42 2.79
CA GLY A 192 12.03 11.38 3.69
C GLY A 192 11.40 10.04 3.27
N ALA A 193 12.15 8.94 3.33
CA ALA A 193 11.66 7.62 2.93
C ALA A 193 12.05 6.56 3.95
N ILE A 194 11.08 5.80 4.42
CA ILE A 194 11.25 4.74 5.41
C ILE A 194 10.79 3.42 4.80
N LEU A 195 11.72 2.48 4.61
CA LEU A 195 11.37 1.10 4.29
C LEU A 195 10.85 0.41 5.56
N HIS A 196 9.62 -0.10 5.45
CA HIS A 196 8.97 -0.87 6.51
C HIS A 196 9.28 -2.35 6.35
N GLU A 197 10.33 -2.81 6.99
CA GLU A 197 10.67 -4.24 7.05
C GLU A 197 10.20 -4.89 8.37
N ARG A 198 10.30 -4.12 9.45
CA ARG A 198 9.91 -4.53 10.79
C ARG A 198 9.18 -3.38 11.49
N ARG A 199 8.05 -3.69 12.10
CA ARG A 199 7.26 -2.70 12.81
C ARG A 199 8.08 -1.89 13.84
N ASP A 200 8.84 -2.58 14.68
CA ASP A 200 9.56 -1.92 15.78
C ASP A 200 10.60 -0.93 15.28
N ASP A 201 11.28 -1.25 14.17
CA ASP A 201 12.26 -0.35 13.53
C ASP A 201 11.56 0.88 12.92
N THR A 202 10.39 0.69 12.33
CA THR A 202 9.60 1.80 11.78
C THR A 202 9.07 2.70 12.89
N LEU A 203 8.54 2.12 13.97
CA LEU A 203 8.08 2.88 15.13
C LEU A 203 9.21 3.69 15.76
N GLU A 204 10.42 3.15 15.83
CA GLU A 204 11.58 3.87 16.32
C GLU A 204 11.96 5.05 15.42
N LYS A 205 12.00 4.84 14.09
CA LYS A 205 12.24 5.92 13.12
C LYS A 205 11.17 7.03 13.22
N LEU A 206 9.89 6.66 13.37
CA LEU A 206 8.83 7.63 13.56
C LEU A 206 9.00 8.43 14.87
N ARG A 207 9.39 7.78 15.96
CA ARG A 207 9.71 8.49 17.22
C ARG A 207 10.89 9.47 17.07
N GLN A 208 11.92 9.09 16.31
CA GLN A 208 13.07 9.99 16.07
C GLN A 208 12.66 11.22 15.25
N ILE A 209 11.71 11.12 14.35
CA ILE A 209 11.25 12.23 13.49
C ILE A 209 10.24 13.12 14.22
N TYR A 210 9.31 12.52 14.95
CA TYR A 210 8.16 13.23 15.51
C TYR A 210 8.21 13.43 17.04
N GLY A 211 9.12 12.80 17.74
CA GLY A 211 9.28 12.89 19.20
C GLY A 211 8.39 11.95 19.97
#